data_ed964aa2d116c92faeedc9daef628672
#
_entry.id   ed964aa2d116c92faeedc9daef628672
#
_cell.length_a   1.000
_cell.length_b   1.000
_cell.length_c   1.000
_cell.angle_alpha   90.00
_cell.angle_beta   90.00
_cell.angle_gamma   90.00
#
_symmetry.space_group_name_H-M   'P 1'
#
loop_
_entity.id
_entity.type
_entity.pdbx_description
1 polymer ?
#
loop_
_entity_poly.entity_id
_entity_poly.type
_entity_poly.pdbx_seq_one_letter_code
_entity_poly.pdbx_strand_id
1 'polypeptide(L)'
;MSGARSILLICSAFLLASCSAKSLIHTVGQQASALFAPIQERVHHPAGDFVANEDTPYSLQLLVEDVDIPYGDKLTFSMVELPDWLGLSRDGLLKGTPKNADVGSDEIIVRVTDRSGQSDDAVFMITVVNTNDAPKFVTTSLPAAIQDSAYEMAIEVMDDDIQHGDVMRFKLADGPDWLQISKDGMLGGTPANADVGDHIVVIVLSDKAGATIQKEFKLKVENINDAPVFIASNRE
;
A
#
# COMPACT_ATOMS: atom_id res chain seq x y z
N MET A 1 -23.25 46.33 -6.91
CA MET A 1 -24.05 45.14 -7.22
C MET A 1 -23.06 43.96 -7.24
N SER A 2 -22.88 43.32 -6.10
CA SER A 2 -21.98 42.19 -5.95
C SER A 2 -22.79 40.91 -6.07
N GLY A 3 -22.71 40.28 -7.24
CA GLY A 3 -23.31 38.96 -7.44
C GLY A 3 -22.35 37.87 -6.98
N ALA A 4 -22.69 37.21 -5.91
CA ALA A 4 -22.03 35.97 -5.54
C ALA A 4 -22.32 34.96 -6.65
N ARG A 5 -21.27 34.51 -7.35
CA ARG A 5 -21.36 33.47 -8.37
C ARG A 5 -20.98 32.17 -7.72
N SER A 6 -21.89 31.23 -7.69
CA SER A 6 -21.65 29.88 -7.23
C SER A 6 -21.05 29.06 -8.37
N ILE A 7 -19.90 28.47 -8.13
CA ILE A 7 -19.32 27.47 -9.02
C ILE A 7 -19.95 26.13 -8.65
N LEU A 8 -20.63 25.51 -9.60
CA LEU A 8 -21.31 24.22 -9.42
C LEU A 8 -20.41 23.10 -9.97
N LEU A 9 -19.98 22.20 -9.09
CA LEU A 9 -19.26 20.99 -9.49
C LEU A 9 -20.29 19.92 -9.88
N ILE A 10 -20.31 19.49 -11.12
CA ILE A 10 -21.20 18.42 -11.56
C ILE A 10 -20.42 17.12 -11.68
N CYS A 11 -20.72 16.19 -10.79
CA CYS A 11 -20.42 14.78 -10.99
C CYS A 11 -21.70 14.11 -11.53
N SER A 12 -21.68 13.60 -12.75
CA SER A 12 -22.85 12.96 -13.36
C SER A 12 -23.05 11.55 -12.78
N ALA A 13 -23.99 11.44 -11.82
CA ALA A 13 -24.81 10.24 -11.63
C ALA A 13 -25.98 10.54 -10.68
N PHE A 14 -27.18 10.50 -11.22
CA PHE A 14 -28.51 10.30 -10.61
C PHE A 14 -28.64 10.19 -9.07
N LEU A 15 -29.30 11.14 -8.40
CA LEU A 15 -30.61 10.97 -7.77
C LEU A 15 -31.16 12.27 -7.17
N LEU A 16 -32.41 12.57 -7.50
CA LEU A 16 -33.21 13.68 -6.97
C LEU A 16 -33.57 13.46 -5.49
N ALA A 17 -33.28 14.44 -4.64
CA ALA A 17 -34.15 14.70 -3.48
C ALA A 17 -34.00 16.17 -3.02
N SER A 18 -35.04 16.94 -3.29
CA SER A 18 -35.54 18.11 -2.57
C SER A 18 -34.59 19.02 -1.80
N CYS A 19 -34.21 20.13 -2.43
CA CYS A 19 -33.76 21.32 -1.74
C CYS A 19 -34.94 22.29 -1.56
N SER A 20 -35.31 22.57 -0.33
CA SER A 20 -36.30 23.58 0.01
C SER A 20 -35.59 24.87 0.38
N ALA A 21 -35.64 25.81 -0.54
CA ALA A 21 -35.20 27.18 -0.30
C ALA A 21 -36.15 27.90 0.67
N LYS A 22 -35.63 28.46 1.75
CA LYS A 22 -36.30 29.56 2.45
C LYS A 22 -35.34 30.74 2.54
N SER A 23 -35.66 31.70 1.69
CA SER A 23 -35.27 33.11 1.76
C SER A 23 -35.65 33.72 3.11
N LEU A 24 -34.75 34.44 3.73
CA LEU A 24 -35.11 35.57 4.60
C LEU A 24 -34.10 36.69 4.42
N ILE A 25 -34.60 37.74 3.77
CA ILE A 25 -34.01 39.07 3.74
C ILE A 25 -34.34 39.74 5.07
N HIS A 26 -33.39 40.26 5.79
CA HIS A 26 -33.60 41.52 6.51
C HIS A 26 -32.30 42.30 6.69
N THR A 27 -32.38 43.54 6.28
CA THR A 27 -31.43 44.62 6.34
C THR A 27 -31.27 45.10 7.77
N VAL A 28 -30.11 45.54 8.17
CA VAL A 28 -29.73 46.82 8.76
C VAL A 28 -28.35 46.74 9.47
N GLY A 29 -27.43 47.54 8.96
CA GLY A 29 -26.70 48.56 9.74
C GLY A 29 -25.43 48.18 10.49
N GLN A 30 -24.33 48.54 9.85
CA GLN A 30 -23.14 49.18 10.44
C GLN A 30 -22.21 48.40 11.37
N GLN A 31 -21.00 48.23 10.84
CA GLN A 31 -19.69 48.29 11.57
C GLN A 31 -19.50 47.35 12.75
N ALA A 32 -18.89 46.24 12.46
CA ALA A 32 -17.87 45.68 13.29
C ALA A 32 -16.77 45.07 12.40
N SER A 33 -15.65 45.73 12.44
CA SER A 33 -14.42 45.41 11.76
C SER A 33 -13.95 43.98 12.01
N ALA A 34 -13.48 43.35 10.95
CA ALA A 34 -12.34 42.44 10.92
C ALA A 34 -12.11 41.60 12.18
N LEU A 35 -12.57 40.35 12.19
CA LEU A 35 -11.91 39.25 12.91
C LEU A 35 -12.50 37.83 12.62
N PHE A 36 -13.42 37.70 11.71
CA PHE A 36 -13.80 36.36 11.24
C PHE A 36 -13.86 36.37 9.72
N ALA A 37 -12.79 35.84 9.11
CA ALA A 37 -12.96 35.32 7.76
C ALA A 37 -14.13 34.33 7.83
N PRO A 38 -15.13 34.42 6.91
CA PRO A 38 -16.19 33.43 6.90
C PRO A 38 -15.52 32.07 6.75
N ILE A 39 -15.84 31.14 7.66
CA ILE A 39 -15.55 29.73 7.46
C ILE A 39 -16.36 29.39 6.21
N GLN A 40 -15.71 29.37 5.06
CA GLN A 40 -16.31 28.84 3.85
C GLN A 40 -16.65 27.39 4.18
N GLU A 41 -17.93 27.09 4.17
CA GLU A 41 -18.43 25.73 4.35
C GLU A 41 -17.78 24.89 3.26
N ARG A 42 -16.79 24.07 3.63
CA ARG A 42 -16.11 23.19 2.71
C ARG A 42 -17.14 22.20 2.17
N VAL A 43 -17.37 22.20 0.89
CA VAL A 43 -18.26 21.23 0.26
C VAL A 43 -17.53 19.88 0.32
N HIS A 44 -17.97 19.04 1.22
CA HIS A 44 -17.44 17.68 1.35
C HIS A 44 -18.23 16.74 0.42
N HIS A 45 -17.53 16.12 -0.52
CA HIS A 45 -18.10 15.02 -1.30
C HIS A 45 -17.98 13.70 -0.53
N PRO A 46 -19.00 12.82 -0.58
CA PRO A 46 -18.99 11.58 0.20
C PRO A 46 -17.80 10.69 -0.17
N ALA A 47 -17.27 10.03 0.86
CA ALA A 47 -16.16 9.07 0.73
C ALA A 47 -16.51 7.97 -0.27
N GLY A 48 -15.61 7.65 -1.19
CA GLY A 48 -15.77 6.60 -2.18
C GLY A 48 -15.78 7.08 -3.63
N ASP A 49 -15.75 8.39 -3.86
CA ASP A 49 -15.80 8.94 -5.22
C ASP A 49 -14.51 8.73 -6.01
N PHE A 50 -13.36 8.64 -5.31
CA PHE A 50 -12.08 8.41 -5.95
C PHE A 50 -11.40 7.17 -5.36
N VAL A 51 -11.12 6.20 -6.22
CA VAL A 51 -10.42 4.97 -5.85
C VAL A 51 -9.23 4.78 -6.78
N ALA A 52 -8.07 4.59 -6.21
CA ALA A 52 -6.84 4.18 -6.89
C ALA A 52 -6.44 2.78 -6.42
N ASN A 53 -5.80 2.00 -7.27
CA ASN A 53 -5.17 0.76 -6.86
C ASN A 53 -3.67 1.01 -6.71
N GLU A 54 -3.10 0.45 -5.68
CA GLU A 54 -1.65 0.41 -5.49
C GLU A 54 -0.94 -0.09 -6.75
N ASP A 55 0.27 0.41 -6.98
CA ASP A 55 1.15 0.11 -8.12
C ASP A 55 0.54 0.31 -9.51
N THR A 56 -0.69 0.83 -9.58
CA THR A 56 -1.38 1.10 -10.84
C THR A 56 -1.40 2.59 -11.13
N PRO A 57 -1.05 3.04 -12.35
CA PRO A 57 -1.16 4.44 -12.73
C PRO A 57 -2.61 4.94 -12.61
N TYR A 58 -2.79 5.95 -11.79
CA TYR A 58 -4.06 6.63 -11.58
C TYR A 58 -4.13 7.91 -12.40
N SER A 59 -5.31 8.20 -12.98
CA SER A 59 -5.55 9.43 -13.72
C SER A 59 -7.03 9.81 -13.65
N LEU A 60 -7.31 11.04 -13.23
CA LEU A 60 -8.68 11.58 -13.14
C LEU A 60 -8.70 13.05 -13.58
N GLN A 61 -9.57 13.41 -14.52
CA GLN A 61 -9.83 14.79 -14.91
C GLN A 61 -10.92 15.38 -14.01
N LEU A 62 -10.59 16.42 -13.26
CA LEU A 62 -11.58 17.22 -12.52
C LEU A 62 -12.38 18.08 -13.51
N LEU A 63 -13.68 18.10 -13.30
CA LEU A 63 -14.60 18.90 -14.11
C LEU A 63 -15.20 20.02 -13.26
N VAL A 64 -15.19 21.23 -13.78
CA VAL A 64 -15.75 22.42 -13.14
C VAL A 64 -16.57 23.19 -14.16
N GLU A 65 -17.69 23.74 -13.74
CA GLU A 65 -18.51 24.61 -14.55
C GLU A 65 -18.35 26.07 -14.11
N ASP A 66 -18.17 26.93 -15.09
CA ASP A 66 -18.20 28.36 -14.91
C ASP A 66 -19.00 28.98 -16.09
N VAL A 67 -19.94 29.84 -15.77
CA VAL A 67 -20.82 30.47 -16.76
C VAL A 67 -20.09 31.45 -17.69
N ASP A 68 -18.92 31.91 -17.33
CA ASP A 68 -18.10 32.85 -18.07
C ASP A 68 -17.07 32.20 -19.01
N ILE A 69 -16.91 30.87 -18.97
CA ILE A 69 -16.06 30.13 -19.93
C ILE A 69 -16.40 30.44 -21.37
N PRO A 70 -17.71 30.50 -21.80
CA PRO A 70 -18.06 30.85 -23.17
C PRO A 70 -17.68 32.29 -23.56
N TYR A 71 -17.43 33.17 -22.58
CA TYR A 71 -17.01 34.55 -22.77
C TYR A 71 -15.50 34.76 -22.63
N GLY A 72 -14.73 33.69 -22.56
CA GLY A 72 -13.27 33.70 -22.61
C GLY A 72 -12.58 33.62 -21.24
N ASP A 73 -13.31 33.25 -20.22
CA ASP A 73 -12.71 32.97 -18.92
C ASP A 73 -11.87 31.68 -18.97
N LYS A 74 -10.88 31.58 -18.07
CA LYS A 74 -9.97 30.43 -17.94
C LYS A 74 -9.83 30.07 -16.49
N LEU A 75 -10.11 28.80 -16.21
CA LEU A 75 -9.94 28.22 -14.90
C LEU A 75 -8.53 27.67 -14.75
N THR A 76 -7.97 27.83 -13.56
CA THR A 76 -6.67 27.28 -13.17
C THR A 76 -6.81 26.52 -11.87
N PHE A 77 -6.38 25.28 -11.88
CA PHE A 77 -6.36 24.42 -10.69
C PHE A 77 -5.04 24.56 -9.95
N SER A 78 -5.12 24.49 -8.64
CA SER A 78 -3.96 24.43 -7.75
C SER A 78 -4.23 23.48 -6.58
N MET A 79 -3.17 22.86 -6.08
CA MET A 79 -3.24 22.01 -4.89
C MET A 79 -3.27 22.86 -3.62
N VAL A 80 -4.13 22.49 -2.68
CA VAL A 80 -4.11 22.99 -1.31
C VAL A 80 -3.56 21.89 -0.39
N GLU A 81 -4.07 20.66 -0.54
CA GLU A 81 -3.62 19.48 0.18
C GLU A 81 -3.77 18.24 -0.73
N LEU A 82 -2.68 17.50 -0.92
CA LEU A 82 -2.62 16.24 -1.69
C LEU A 82 -1.61 15.30 -1.02
N PRO A 83 -1.83 13.98 -1.09
CA PRO A 83 -0.79 13.01 -0.72
C PRO A 83 0.39 13.09 -1.71
N ASP A 84 1.59 12.71 -1.26
CA ASP A 84 2.84 12.86 -2.01
C ASP A 84 2.86 12.13 -3.36
N TRP A 85 2.13 11.02 -3.46
CA TRP A 85 2.06 10.24 -4.69
C TRP A 85 1.20 10.87 -5.79
N LEU A 86 0.32 11.84 -5.44
CA LEU A 86 -0.69 12.42 -6.34
C LEU A 86 -0.29 13.82 -6.78
N GLY A 87 -0.25 14.05 -8.08
CA GLY A 87 0.01 15.36 -8.67
C GLY A 87 -1.25 15.96 -9.33
N LEU A 88 -1.35 17.28 -9.33
CA LEU A 88 -2.41 18.04 -9.99
C LEU A 88 -1.82 18.97 -11.04
N SER A 89 -2.31 18.88 -12.27
CA SER A 89 -1.97 19.85 -13.32
C SER A 89 -2.85 21.12 -13.26
N ARG A 90 -2.42 22.18 -13.91
CA ARG A 90 -3.15 23.46 -13.93
C ARG A 90 -4.51 23.38 -14.64
N ASP A 91 -4.72 22.40 -15.48
CA ASP A 91 -5.97 22.10 -16.21
C ASP A 91 -6.84 21.06 -15.50
N GLY A 92 -6.50 20.71 -14.25
CA GLY A 92 -7.33 19.87 -13.38
C GLY A 92 -7.13 18.37 -13.56
N LEU A 93 -6.03 17.93 -14.19
CA LEU A 93 -5.70 16.50 -14.26
C LEU A 93 -4.97 16.06 -13.01
N LEU A 94 -5.61 15.21 -12.20
CA LEU A 94 -5.00 14.45 -11.12
C LEU A 94 -4.34 13.20 -11.70
N LYS A 95 -3.09 12.93 -11.32
CA LYS A 95 -2.39 11.69 -11.70
C LYS A 95 -1.26 11.34 -10.75
N GLY A 96 -0.99 10.04 -10.67
CA GLY A 96 0.10 9.49 -9.86
C GLY A 96 0.10 7.97 -9.90
N THR A 97 0.96 7.35 -9.12
CA THR A 97 0.98 5.90 -8.91
C THR A 97 1.26 5.66 -7.45
N PRO A 98 0.22 5.31 -6.66
CA PRO A 98 0.38 5.07 -5.24
C PRO A 98 1.19 3.81 -5.00
N LYS A 99 1.86 3.75 -3.85
CA LYS A 99 2.65 2.62 -3.38
C LYS A 99 2.03 2.00 -2.14
N ASN A 100 2.59 0.90 -1.66
CA ASN A 100 2.14 0.20 -0.46
C ASN A 100 1.99 1.13 0.77
N ALA A 101 2.88 2.11 0.92
CA ALA A 101 2.80 3.09 2.00
C ALA A 101 1.62 4.06 1.88
N ASP A 102 1.00 4.14 0.70
CA ASP A 102 -0.12 5.04 0.42
C ASP A 102 -1.49 4.33 0.55
N VAL A 103 -1.49 3.04 0.89
CA VAL A 103 -2.72 2.26 1.09
C VAL A 103 -3.53 2.83 2.25
N GLY A 104 -4.80 3.18 1.98
CA GLY A 104 -5.67 3.82 2.94
C GLY A 104 -6.53 4.89 2.30
N SER A 105 -7.02 5.83 3.10
CA SER A 105 -7.86 6.93 2.62
C SER A 105 -7.30 8.26 3.08
N ASP A 106 -7.13 9.17 2.12
CA ASP A 106 -6.65 10.53 2.34
C ASP A 106 -7.69 11.55 1.89
N GLU A 107 -7.73 12.68 2.59
CA GLU A 107 -8.46 13.86 2.14
C GLU A 107 -7.58 14.64 1.16
N ILE A 108 -8.16 15.03 0.03
CA ILE A 108 -7.53 15.92 -0.95
C ILE A 108 -8.29 17.24 -1.04
N ILE A 109 -7.58 18.36 -1.09
CA ILE A 109 -8.16 19.68 -1.19
C ILE A 109 -7.59 20.37 -2.44
N VAL A 110 -8.50 20.69 -3.36
CA VAL A 110 -8.15 21.30 -4.64
C VAL A 110 -8.83 22.67 -4.72
N ARG A 111 -8.09 23.66 -5.18
CA ARG A 111 -8.59 24.99 -5.49
C ARG A 111 -8.69 25.19 -6.98
N VAL A 112 -9.82 25.73 -7.43
CA VAL A 112 -9.98 26.29 -8.76
C VAL A 112 -10.05 27.82 -8.66
N THR A 113 -9.41 28.51 -9.59
CA THR A 113 -9.37 29.99 -9.64
C THR A 113 -9.66 30.45 -11.06
N ASP A 114 -10.55 31.42 -11.20
CA ASP A 114 -10.87 32.08 -12.47
C ASP A 114 -9.83 33.15 -12.82
N ARG A 115 -9.99 33.77 -14.02
CA ARG A 115 -9.10 34.82 -14.48
C ARG A 115 -9.23 36.12 -13.67
N SER A 116 -10.36 36.34 -12.99
CA SER A 116 -10.60 37.53 -12.16
C SER A 116 -10.00 37.36 -10.76
N GLY A 117 -9.51 36.18 -10.41
CA GLY A 117 -8.95 35.83 -9.11
C GLY A 117 -10.01 35.33 -8.11
N GLN A 118 -11.24 35.06 -8.53
CA GLN A 118 -12.23 34.40 -7.69
C GLN A 118 -11.90 32.89 -7.65
N SER A 119 -12.09 32.25 -6.49
CA SER A 119 -11.72 30.87 -6.30
C SER A 119 -12.72 30.10 -5.46
N ASP A 120 -12.76 28.79 -5.66
CA ASP A 120 -13.51 27.84 -4.86
C ASP A 120 -12.64 26.63 -4.50
N ASP A 121 -12.85 26.07 -3.30
CA ASP A 121 -12.13 24.91 -2.79
C ASP A 121 -13.09 23.71 -2.75
N ALA A 122 -12.63 22.59 -3.27
CA ALA A 122 -13.35 21.32 -3.18
C ALA A 122 -12.53 20.30 -2.35
N VAL A 123 -13.23 19.58 -1.48
CA VAL A 123 -12.66 18.54 -0.61
C VAL A 123 -13.19 17.18 -1.07
N PHE A 124 -12.29 16.24 -1.31
CA PHE A 124 -12.59 14.89 -1.75
C PHE A 124 -11.86 13.88 -0.87
N MET A 125 -12.41 12.68 -0.79
CA MET A 125 -11.67 11.52 -0.26
C MET A 125 -11.12 10.70 -1.43
N ILE A 126 -9.85 10.30 -1.34
CA ILE A 126 -9.28 9.31 -2.23
C ILE A 126 -8.88 8.07 -1.43
N THR A 127 -9.26 6.90 -1.92
CA THR A 127 -8.92 5.63 -1.27
C THR A 127 -7.97 4.85 -2.17
N VAL A 128 -6.81 4.49 -1.63
CA VAL A 128 -5.87 3.57 -2.27
C VAL A 128 -6.15 2.17 -1.76
N VAL A 129 -6.50 1.29 -2.69
CA VAL A 129 -6.78 -0.13 -2.41
C VAL A 129 -5.49 -0.92 -2.56
N ASN A 130 -5.19 -1.75 -1.55
CA ASN A 130 -4.05 -2.65 -1.57
C ASN A 130 -4.12 -3.64 -2.73
N THR A 131 -3.00 -3.86 -3.39
CA THR A 131 -2.78 -4.90 -4.40
C THR A 131 -1.74 -5.86 -3.86
N ASN A 132 -2.04 -7.16 -3.86
CA ASN A 132 -1.14 -8.15 -3.27
C ASN A 132 0.24 -8.18 -3.95
N ASP A 133 1.28 -7.94 -3.18
CA ASP A 133 2.66 -8.17 -3.54
C ASP A 133 3.07 -9.64 -3.27
N ALA A 134 4.07 -10.12 -3.98
CA ALA A 134 4.61 -11.45 -3.73
C ALA A 134 5.76 -11.39 -2.71
N PRO A 135 5.83 -12.36 -1.78
CA PRO A 135 6.88 -12.39 -0.78
C PRO A 135 8.28 -12.58 -1.38
N LYS A 136 9.32 -12.20 -0.63
CA LYS A 136 10.72 -12.26 -1.05
C LYS A 136 11.57 -12.88 0.06
N PHE A 137 12.55 -13.74 -0.31
CA PHE A 137 13.56 -14.23 0.63
C PHE A 137 14.63 -13.16 0.87
N VAL A 138 14.84 -12.80 2.13
CA VAL A 138 15.99 -11.99 2.57
C VAL A 138 17.21 -12.89 2.82
N THR A 139 17.00 -14.07 3.44
CA THR A 139 18.05 -15.06 3.62
C THR A 139 18.68 -15.43 2.27
N THR A 140 19.99 -15.31 2.16
CA THR A 140 20.75 -15.60 0.94
C THR A 140 21.48 -16.94 0.97
N SER A 141 21.88 -17.42 2.15
CA SER A 141 22.63 -18.67 2.36
C SER A 141 22.30 -19.29 3.72
N LEU A 142 22.53 -20.59 3.84
CA LEU A 142 22.43 -21.30 5.11
C LEU A 142 23.83 -21.51 5.71
N PRO A 143 24.01 -21.35 7.01
CA PRO A 143 25.23 -21.76 7.70
C PRO A 143 25.38 -23.28 7.64
N ALA A 144 26.60 -23.78 7.79
CA ALA A 144 26.83 -25.20 7.88
C ALA A 144 26.20 -25.79 9.15
N ALA A 145 25.61 -26.98 9.02
CA ALA A 145 25.20 -27.82 10.13
C ALA A 145 26.36 -28.67 10.59
N ILE A 146 26.35 -29.12 11.84
CA ILE A 146 27.38 -29.95 12.43
C ILE A 146 26.74 -31.31 12.82
N GLN A 147 27.35 -32.40 12.40
CA GLN A 147 26.91 -33.76 12.77
C GLN A 147 26.60 -33.84 14.26
N ASP A 148 25.56 -34.59 14.64
CA ASP A 148 25.08 -34.86 16.00
C ASP A 148 24.79 -33.61 16.86
N SER A 149 24.74 -32.42 16.23
CA SER A 149 24.43 -31.16 16.89
C SER A 149 23.11 -30.60 16.41
N ALA A 150 22.36 -29.96 17.29
CA ALA A 150 21.13 -29.28 16.90
C ALA A 150 21.44 -28.13 15.94
N TYR A 151 20.74 -28.11 14.82
CA TYR A 151 20.77 -27.05 13.82
C TYR A 151 19.50 -26.22 13.93
N GLU A 152 19.63 -24.89 14.03
CA GLU A 152 18.52 -23.98 14.06
C GLU A 152 18.87 -22.72 13.27
N MET A 153 18.01 -22.34 12.32
CA MET A 153 18.18 -21.15 11.47
C MET A 153 16.84 -20.53 11.14
N ALA A 154 16.66 -19.26 11.44
CA ALA A 154 15.51 -18.52 11.00
C ALA A 154 15.66 -18.12 9.52
N ILE A 155 14.66 -18.42 8.69
CA ILE A 155 14.58 -17.97 7.32
C ILE A 155 13.93 -16.57 7.32
N GLU A 156 14.72 -15.57 7.01
CA GLU A 156 14.26 -14.20 6.92
C GLU A 156 13.60 -13.94 5.56
N VAL A 157 12.44 -13.32 5.61
CA VAL A 157 11.64 -12.98 4.45
C VAL A 157 11.09 -11.56 4.59
N MET A 158 10.66 -10.97 3.50
CA MET A 158 9.96 -9.70 3.48
C MET A 158 8.76 -9.80 2.54
N ASP A 159 7.74 -9.03 2.86
CA ASP A 159 6.57 -8.84 2.06
C ASP A 159 6.00 -7.46 2.38
N ASP A 160 5.67 -6.71 1.36
CA ASP A 160 5.23 -5.33 1.52
C ASP A 160 3.81 -5.28 2.13
N ASP A 161 3.02 -6.37 2.00
CA ASP A 161 1.65 -6.48 2.52
C ASP A 161 1.52 -6.95 3.98
N ILE A 162 2.62 -7.27 4.66
CA ILE A 162 2.59 -7.67 6.08
C ILE A 162 1.88 -6.62 6.94
N GLN A 163 2.11 -5.33 6.67
CA GLN A 163 1.45 -4.24 7.38
C GLN A 163 -0.06 -4.16 7.09
N HIS A 164 -0.53 -4.73 5.99
CA HIS A 164 -1.94 -4.83 5.60
C HIS A 164 -2.58 -6.16 5.98
N GLY A 165 -1.90 -6.96 6.82
CA GLY A 165 -2.43 -8.18 7.43
C GLY A 165 -2.18 -9.45 6.63
N ASP A 166 -1.17 -9.44 5.79
CA ASP A 166 -0.70 -10.66 5.15
C ASP A 166 0.09 -11.57 6.12
N VAL A 167 0.14 -12.86 5.81
CA VAL A 167 0.74 -13.89 6.64
C VAL A 167 1.53 -14.86 5.78
N MET A 168 2.83 -14.93 6.06
CA MET A 168 3.73 -15.85 5.38
C MET A 168 3.57 -17.30 5.85
N ARG A 169 3.68 -18.24 4.90
CA ARG A 169 3.67 -19.69 5.15
C ARG A 169 4.86 -20.32 4.50
N PHE A 170 5.57 -21.10 5.29
CA PHE A 170 6.78 -21.81 4.88
C PHE A 170 6.49 -23.28 4.64
N LYS A 171 7.13 -23.85 3.63
CA LYS A 171 7.13 -25.29 3.35
C LYS A 171 8.51 -25.73 2.87
N LEU A 172 9.06 -26.75 3.49
CA LEU A 172 10.21 -27.47 2.96
C LEU A 172 9.70 -28.35 1.80
N ALA A 173 10.10 -28.01 0.57
CA ALA A 173 9.69 -28.74 -0.61
C ALA A 173 10.65 -29.89 -0.94
N ASP A 174 11.96 -29.70 -0.65
CA ASP A 174 12.99 -30.72 -0.78
C ASP A 174 14.09 -30.45 0.24
N GLY A 175 14.76 -31.50 0.71
CA GLY A 175 15.84 -31.42 1.69
C GLY A 175 16.12 -32.77 2.35
N PRO A 176 17.17 -32.86 3.18
CA PRO A 176 17.48 -34.09 3.91
C PRO A 176 16.41 -34.43 4.95
N ASP A 177 16.16 -35.69 5.21
CA ASP A 177 15.07 -36.20 6.06
C ASP A 177 15.11 -35.68 7.50
N TRP A 178 16.28 -35.35 8.03
CA TRP A 178 16.46 -34.80 9.37
C TRP A 178 16.02 -33.33 9.50
N LEU A 179 15.89 -32.60 8.38
CA LEU A 179 15.62 -31.16 8.36
C LEU A 179 14.11 -30.89 8.25
N GLN A 180 13.62 -29.95 9.04
CA GLN A 180 12.23 -29.52 9.04
C GLN A 180 12.16 -27.99 9.08
N ILE A 181 11.03 -27.43 8.61
CA ILE A 181 10.74 -26.02 8.74
C ILE A 181 9.44 -25.81 9.52
N SER A 182 9.47 -24.90 10.51
CA SER A 182 8.28 -24.52 11.27
C SER A 182 7.39 -23.55 10.48
N LYS A 183 6.18 -23.32 10.99
CA LYS A 183 5.25 -22.33 10.41
C LYS A 183 5.81 -20.91 10.43
N ASP A 184 6.68 -20.63 11.39
CA ASP A 184 7.29 -19.30 11.59
C ASP A 184 8.63 -19.16 10.87
N GLY A 185 8.97 -20.13 9.98
CA GLY A 185 10.18 -20.09 9.17
C GLY A 185 11.46 -20.53 9.90
N MET A 186 11.34 -21.18 11.05
CA MET A 186 12.49 -21.76 11.72
C MET A 186 12.84 -23.09 11.07
N LEU A 187 13.99 -23.15 10.42
CA LEU A 187 14.59 -24.35 9.85
C LEU A 187 15.41 -25.04 10.94
N GLY A 188 15.19 -26.34 11.18
CA GLY A 188 15.88 -27.04 12.27
C GLY A 188 15.87 -28.54 12.16
N GLY A 189 16.74 -29.18 12.94
CA GLY A 189 16.89 -30.63 13.05
C GLY A 189 18.25 -31.01 13.57
N THR A 190 18.58 -32.33 13.55
CA THR A 190 19.87 -32.83 13.98
C THR A 190 20.38 -33.84 12.96
N PRO A 191 21.41 -33.50 12.17
CA PRO A 191 21.99 -34.43 11.19
C PRO A 191 22.77 -35.52 11.88
N ALA A 192 22.69 -36.76 11.37
CA ALA A 192 23.49 -37.88 11.81
C ALA A 192 24.77 -38.03 10.96
N ASN A 193 25.64 -38.99 11.33
CA ASN A 193 26.87 -39.27 10.57
C ASN A 193 26.61 -39.62 9.07
N ALA A 194 25.46 -40.24 8.78
CA ALA A 194 25.07 -40.55 7.40
C ALA A 194 24.71 -39.31 6.56
N ASP A 195 24.47 -38.18 7.21
CA ASP A 195 24.07 -36.93 6.56
C ASP A 195 25.27 -36.00 6.29
N VAL A 196 26.48 -36.43 6.59
CA VAL A 196 27.69 -35.62 6.34
C VAL A 196 27.87 -35.40 4.83
N GLY A 197 28.03 -34.13 4.43
CA GLY A 197 28.19 -33.75 3.02
C GLY A 197 27.38 -32.53 2.60
N ASP A 198 27.22 -32.38 1.31
CA ASP A 198 26.48 -31.26 0.73
C ASP A 198 25.05 -31.69 0.39
N HIS A 199 24.08 -30.86 0.82
CA HIS A 199 22.65 -31.05 0.57
C HIS A 199 22.05 -29.86 -0.16
N ILE A 200 21.00 -30.13 -0.94
CA ILE A 200 20.13 -29.10 -1.50
C ILE A 200 18.89 -29.00 -0.61
N VAL A 201 18.50 -27.80 -0.30
CA VAL A 201 17.30 -27.46 0.49
C VAL A 201 16.43 -26.52 -0.32
N VAL A 202 15.20 -26.92 -0.61
CA VAL A 202 14.25 -26.11 -1.38
C VAL A 202 13.13 -25.68 -0.44
N ILE A 203 13.00 -24.37 -0.25
CA ILE A 203 11.96 -23.78 0.57
C ILE A 203 10.96 -23.05 -0.34
N VAL A 204 9.69 -23.31 -0.13
CA VAL A 204 8.56 -22.58 -0.73
C VAL A 204 7.99 -21.64 0.31
N LEU A 205 7.87 -20.39 -0.07
CA LEU A 205 7.21 -19.33 0.68
C LEU A 205 5.92 -18.96 -0.04
N SER A 206 4.84 -18.80 0.70
CA SER A 206 3.56 -18.33 0.16
C SER A 206 2.93 -17.31 1.10
N ASP A 207 2.25 -16.33 0.52
CA ASP A 207 1.44 -15.36 1.22
C ASP A 207 0.00 -15.89 1.48
N LYS A 208 -0.84 -15.05 2.06
CA LYS A 208 -2.26 -15.35 2.32
C LYS A 208 -3.11 -15.33 1.05
N ALA A 209 -2.75 -14.50 0.06
CA ALA A 209 -3.44 -14.39 -1.21
C ALA A 209 -3.13 -15.54 -2.17
N GLY A 210 -2.04 -16.30 -1.91
CA GLY A 210 -1.65 -17.47 -2.67
C GLY A 210 -0.51 -17.22 -3.65
N ALA A 211 0.12 -16.04 -3.65
CA ALA A 211 1.36 -15.86 -4.39
C ALA A 211 2.47 -16.69 -3.75
N THR A 212 3.30 -17.31 -4.57
CA THR A 212 4.33 -18.26 -4.11
C THR A 212 5.67 -17.99 -4.77
N ILE A 213 6.72 -18.13 -3.97
CA ILE A 213 8.09 -18.12 -4.45
C ILE A 213 8.85 -19.31 -3.86
N GLN A 214 9.76 -19.90 -4.61
CA GLN A 214 10.67 -20.94 -4.09
C GLN A 214 12.12 -20.49 -4.23
N LYS A 215 12.95 -20.98 -3.30
CA LYS A 215 14.39 -20.76 -3.32
C LYS A 215 15.13 -22.01 -2.95
N GLU A 216 16.20 -22.28 -3.70
CA GLU A 216 17.15 -23.33 -3.45
C GLU A 216 18.32 -22.79 -2.62
N PHE A 217 18.69 -23.54 -1.60
CA PHE A 217 19.84 -23.28 -0.75
C PHE A 217 20.77 -24.48 -0.74
N LYS A 218 22.07 -24.22 -0.61
CA LYS A 218 23.06 -25.24 -0.32
C LYS A 218 23.27 -25.31 1.19
N LEU A 219 23.17 -26.50 1.76
CA LEU A 219 23.42 -26.77 3.16
C LEU A 219 24.55 -27.82 3.27
N LYS A 220 25.63 -27.46 3.94
CA LYS A 220 26.72 -28.38 4.23
C LYS A 220 26.55 -28.96 5.63
N VAL A 221 26.71 -30.27 5.78
CA VAL A 221 26.86 -30.95 7.08
C VAL A 221 28.32 -31.28 7.29
N GLU A 222 28.91 -30.72 8.34
CA GLU A 222 30.30 -30.95 8.71
C GLU A 222 30.41 -32.15 9.64
N ASN A 223 31.43 -32.97 9.40
CA ASN A 223 31.72 -34.16 10.19
C ASN A 223 32.34 -33.80 11.54
N ILE A 224 31.95 -34.52 12.58
CA ILE A 224 32.71 -34.61 13.86
C ILE A 224 33.40 -35.98 13.91
N ASN A 225 34.64 -35.99 14.35
CA ASN A 225 35.38 -37.25 14.48
C ASN A 225 34.82 -38.11 15.61
N ASP A 226 34.32 -39.28 15.27
CA ASP A 226 33.85 -40.29 16.21
C ASP A 226 34.98 -41.21 16.63
N ALA A 227 34.91 -41.74 17.86
CA ALA A 227 35.86 -42.73 18.34
C ALA A 227 35.60 -44.11 17.68
N PRO A 228 36.62 -44.85 17.28
CA PRO A 228 36.44 -46.18 16.72
C PRO A 228 35.84 -47.16 17.73
N VAL A 229 34.93 -48.03 17.28
CA VAL A 229 34.26 -49.04 18.08
C VAL A 229 34.63 -50.45 17.55
N PHE A 230 35.02 -51.36 18.41
CA PHE A 230 35.24 -52.74 18.04
C PHE A 230 33.91 -53.43 17.69
N ILE A 231 33.79 -53.96 16.49
CA ILE A 231 32.74 -54.90 16.10
C ILE A 231 33.30 -56.31 16.32
N ALA A 232 32.53 -57.20 16.97
CA ALA A 232 32.95 -58.56 17.23
C ALA A 232 33.49 -59.27 15.98
N SER A 233 34.68 -59.86 16.03
CA SER A 233 35.21 -60.68 14.91
C SER A 233 34.48 -62.02 14.85
N ASN A 234 33.89 -62.36 13.70
CA ASN A 234 33.48 -63.73 13.42
C ASN A 234 34.74 -64.55 13.34
N ARG A 235 34.89 -65.50 14.25
CA ARG A 235 35.81 -66.64 14.05
C ARG A 235 35.04 -67.68 13.24
N GLU A 236 35.46 -67.90 12.01
CA GLU A 236 35.15 -69.13 11.28
C GLU A 236 35.70 -70.35 11.98
#